data_2d0cfa5e32e4e9de28b9bf03269656f4
#
_entry.id   2d0cfa5e32e4e9de28b9bf03269656f4
#
_cell.length_a   1.000
_cell.length_b   1.000
_cell.length_c   1.000
_cell.angle_alpha   90.00
_cell.angle_beta   90.00
_cell.angle_gamma   90.00
#
_symmetry.space_group_name_H-M   'P 1'
#
loop_
_entity.id
_entity.type
_entity.pdbx_description
1 polymer ?
#
loop_
_entity_poly.entity_id
_entity_poly.type
_entity_poly.pdbx_seq_one_letter_code
_entity_poly.pdbx_strand_id
1 'polypeptide(L)'
;MAQEGLLTVWVTTKGSEEMTYQRLQRALWWAAPLTLGLACAVAPASAQTKLRAWNIHPDGYPVTEAMKSFADQVNKGTQGRYQIEVFSNATLGDQPKAVQMLKSGEIDLAEFSSGPLSDAVPGIKVLNLPFLFTDSAHMFRHLDGKLGERFAANLKGAGFVVLGWYDGGARSFYCAGRSPSNLRDLAGASIRVQQSEIFVEMVKLLDAKPVPLPFKEVMAGFEKGAIDCAENNMPSYEATGHYKLAKSVYVTNHVVSPEALVVSAALWGKLTEADRKVFQDAGVRSALLMRELWNKRVAQAQEATAKQGSQFVRVIDPASMKLNQAA
;
A
#
# COMPACT_ATOMS: atom_id res chain seq x y z
N MET A 1 -37.22 -78.30 68.62
CA MET A 1 -38.44 -79.11 68.46
C MET A 1 -39.04 -78.75 67.14
N ALA A 2 -39.20 -79.78 66.32
CA ALA A 2 -40.11 -80.01 65.21
C ALA A 2 -39.87 -79.09 63.95
N GLN A 3 -39.34 -79.62 62.90
CA GLN A 3 -39.87 -80.58 61.91
C GLN A 3 -40.94 -79.94 60.98
N GLU A 4 -40.56 -80.01 59.77
CA GLU A 4 -41.18 -80.60 58.55
C GLU A 4 -41.84 -79.50 57.67
N GLY A 5 -41.84 -79.51 56.38
CA GLY A 5 -41.67 -80.62 55.42
C GLY A 5 -41.48 -80.12 54.02
N LEU A 6 -40.90 -80.95 53.20
CA LEU A 6 -40.73 -80.87 51.74
C LEU A 6 -42.06 -80.76 51.01
N LEU A 7 -42.02 -80.01 49.90
CA LEU A 7 -42.68 -80.42 48.67
C LEU A 7 -42.03 -79.80 47.40
N THR A 8 -41.43 -80.72 46.68
CA THR A 8 -40.85 -80.52 45.36
C THR A 8 -41.96 -80.29 44.30
N VAL A 9 -41.90 -79.20 43.56
CA VAL A 9 -42.65 -79.07 42.31
C VAL A 9 -41.68 -78.68 41.22
N TRP A 10 -41.44 -79.66 40.35
CA TRP A 10 -40.80 -79.38 39.04
C TRP A 10 -41.78 -78.67 38.12
N VAL A 11 -41.48 -77.44 37.73
CA VAL A 11 -42.13 -76.79 36.57
C VAL A 11 -41.04 -76.37 35.64
N THR A 12 -41.04 -76.99 34.48
CA THR A 12 -40.16 -76.76 33.36
C THR A 12 -40.34 -75.34 32.82
N THR A 13 -39.29 -74.57 32.89
CA THR A 13 -39.21 -73.28 32.24
C THR A 13 -38.28 -73.35 31.02
N LYS A 14 -38.76 -73.99 29.94
CA LYS A 14 -38.00 -74.02 28.65
C LYS A 14 -38.51 -72.99 27.63
N GLY A 15 -39.22 -71.95 28.08
CA GLY A 15 -39.84 -70.94 27.19
C GLY A 15 -39.37 -69.48 27.38
N SER A 16 -38.65 -69.18 28.45
CA SER A 16 -38.29 -67.75 28.76
C SER A 16 -36.89 -67.33 28.33
N GLU A 17 -35.97 -68.24 28.11
CA GLU A 17 -34.61 -67.87 27.71
C GLU A 17 -34.49 -67.57 26.20
N GLU A 18 -35.24 -68.25 25.35
CA GLU A 18 -35.20 -67.98 23.91
C GLU A 18 -35.87 -66.62 23.51
N MET A 19 -36.88 -66.22 24.30
CA MET A 19 -37.52 -64.87 24.01
C MET A 19 -36.67 -63.71 24.49
N THR A 20 -35.81 -63.89 25.46
CA THR A 20 -34.88 -62.82 25.92
C THR A 20 -33.73 -62.66 24.98
N TYR A 21 -33.21 -63.67 24.33
CA TYR A 21 -32.10 -63.64 23.40
C TYR A 21 -32.53 -63.02 22.04
N GLN A 22 -33.74 -63.30 21.53
CA GLN A 22 -34.27 -62.73 20.30
C GLN A 22 -34.62 -61.23 20.46
N ARG A 23 -35.02 -60.79 21.65
CA ARG A 23 -35.27 -59.37 21.93
C ARG A 23 -34.00 -58.59 22.07
N LEU A 24 -32.93 -59.13 22.61
CA LEU A 24 -31.60 -58.49 22.66
C LEU A 24 -30.93 -58.38 21.27
N GLN A 25 -31.08 -59.40 20.40
CA GLN A 25 -30.57 -59.33 19.03
C GLN A 25 -31.33 -58.34 18.15
N ARG A 26 -32.61 -58.14 18.37
CA ARG A 26 -33.38 -57.12 17.64
C ARG A 26 -33.12 -55.68 18.11
N ALA A 27 -32.75 -55.48 19.36
CA ALA A 27 -32.35 -54.17 19.89
C ALA A 27 -30.98 -53.74 19.42
N LEU A 28 -30.04 -54.66 19.13
CA LEU A 28 -28.70 -54.37 18.60
C LEU A 28 -28.68 -54.00 17.10
N TRP A 29 -29.72 -54.33 16.33
CA TRP A 29 -29.80 -54.00 14.90
C TRP A 29 -30.42 -52.64 14.62
N TRP A 30 -31.02 -51.97 15.59
CA TRP A 30 -31.59 -50.63 15.45
C TRP A 30 -30.73 -49.52 16.03
N ALA A 31 -29.61 -49.87 16.71
CA ALA A 31 -28.67 -48.89 17.28
C ALA A 31 -27.44 -48.57 16.39
N ALA A 32 -27.35 -49.17 15.20
CA ALA A 32 -26.16 -49.06 14.34
C ALA A 32 -26.15 -48.00 13.24
N PRO A 33 -27.19 -47.17 12.96
CA PRO A 33 -27.04 -46.14 11.96
C PRO A 33 -26.96 -44.68 12.47
N LEU A 34 -26.80 -44.44 13.79
CA LEU A 34 -26.78 -43.06 14.30
C LEU A 34 -25.39 -42.51 14.61
N THR A 35 -24.31 -43.24 14.37
CA THR A 35 -22.92 -42.75 14.59
C THR A 35 -22.15 -42.44 13.29
N LEU A 36 -22.81 -42.50 12.12
CA LEU A 36 -22.13 -42.25 10.83
C LEU A 36 -22.49 -40.89 10.24
N GLY A 37 -22.95 -39.94 11.03
CA GLY A 37 -23.45 -38.62 10.55
C GLY A 37 -22.68 -37.40 11.03
N LEU A 38 -21.60 -37.55 11.78
CA LEU A 38 -20.83 -36.37 12.25
C LEU A 38 -19.32 -36.52 11.90
N ALA A 39 -19.03 -36.92 10.66
CA ALA A 39 -17.80 -36.49 10.04
C ALA A 39 -17.98 -35.00 9.76
N CYS A 40 -17.78 -34.16 10.78
CA CYS A 40 -17.48 -32.77 10.56
C CYS A 40 -16.37 -32.75 9.51
N ALA A 41 -16.69 -32.35 8.30
CA ALA A 41 -15.71 -31.95 7.32
C ALA A 41 -14.90 -30.81 7.97
N VAL A 42 -13.85 -31.16 8.70
CA VAL A 42 -12.79 -30.23 9.07
C VAL A 42 -12.18 -29.88 7.72
N ALA A 43 -12.74 -28.84 7.10
CA ALA A 43 -12.08 -28.21 5.96
C ALA A 43 -10.64 -27.95 6.44
N PRO A 44 -9.62 -28.40 5.69
CA PRO A 44 -8.25 -28.14 6.09
C PRO A 44 -8.16 -26.62 6.32
N ALA A 45 -7.82 -26.21 7.54
CA ALA A 45 -7.51 -24.81 7.81
C ALA A 45 -6.39 -24.44 6.84
N SER A 46 -6.75 -23.72 5.77
CA SER A 46 -5.77 -23.26 4.78
C SER A 46 -4.75 -22.46 5.57
N ALA A 47 -3.51 -22.91 5.58
CA ALA A 47 -2.45 -22.22 6.30
C ALA A 47 -2.41 -20.77 5.87
N GLN A 48 -2.52 -19.84 6.83
CA GLN A 48 -2.48 -18.41 6.57
C GLN A 48 -1.15 -18.03 5.92
N THR A 49 -1.20 -17.42 4.75
CA THR A 49 -0.03 -16.89 4.05
C THR A 49 0.23 -15.48 4.50
N LYS A 50 1.39 -15.24 5.11
CA LYS A 50 1.84 -13.91 5.49
C LYS A 50 2.52 -13.25 4.30
N LEU A 51 2.12 -12.04 3.95
CA LEU A 51 2.64 -11.22 2.88
C LEU A 51 3.26 -9.95 3.44
N ARG A 52 4.33 -9.47 2.83
CA ARG A 52 5.08 -8.29 3.25
C ARG A 52 4.81 -7.15 2.26
N ALA A 53 4.33 -6.02 2.78
CA ALA A 53 4.06 -4.81 2.00
C ALA A 53 4.97 -3.66 2.45
N TRP A 54 5.68 -3.05 1.53
CA TRP A 54 6.56 -1.91 1.80
C TRP A 54 5.87 -0.58 1.52
N ASN A 55 6.15 0.44 2.36
CA ASN A 55 5.72 1.82 2.18
C ASN A 55 6.78 2.79 2.70
N ILE A 56 6.99 3.90 1.96
CA ILE A 56 7.97 4.92 2.32
C ILE A 56 7.47 5.86 3.42
N HIS A 57 6.16 6.04 3.54
CA HIS A 57 5.54 7.04 4.41
C HIS A 57 5.34 6.54 5.84
N PRO A 58 5.30 7.44 6.85
CA PRO A 58 5.06 7.07 8.24
C PRO A 58 3.60 6.65 8.48
N ASP A 59 3.33 6.06 9.62
CA ASP A 59 1.98 5.79 10.10
C ASP A 59 1.17 7.10 10.22
N GLY A 60 -0.14 7.02 9.97
CA GLY A 60 -1.03 8.18 9.92
C GLY A 60 -0.96 8.99 8.63
N TYR A 61 -0.04 8.67 7.72
CA TYR A 61 0.01 9.29 6.40
C TYR A 61 -1.07 8.67 5.48
N PRO A 62 -1.75 9.45 4.62
CA PRO A 62 -2.87 8.95 3.80
C PRO A 62 -2.58 7.68 3.03
N VAL A 63 -1.41 7.59 2.41
CA VAL A 63 -0.96 6.41 1.65
C VAL A 63 -0.85 5.19 2.56
N THR A 64 -0.23 5.34 3.73
CA THR A 64 -0.04 4.25 4.70
C THR A 64 -1.38 3.74 5.23
N GLU A 65 -2.30 4.65 5.55
CA GLU A 65 -3.63 4.28 6.06
C GLU A 65 -4.47 3.59 4.97
N ALA A 66 -4.36 4.03 3.72
CA ALA A 66 -4.98 3.35 2.59
C ALA A 66 -4.42 1.94 2.36
N MET A 67 -3.10 1.76 2.50
CA MET A 67 -2.46 0.43 2.41
C MET A 67 -2.90 -0.49 3.55
N LYS A 68 -3.02 0.01 4.77
CA LYS A 68 -3.57 -0.76 5.90
C LYS A 68 -5.01 -1.18 5.64
N SER A 69 -5.84 -0.25 5.13
CA SER A 69 -7.21 -0.57 4.73
C SER A 69 -7.25 -1.62 3.61
N PHE A 70 -6.36 -1.54 2.63
CA PHE A 70 -6.20 -2.57 1.61
C PHE A 70 -5.86 -3.94 2.23
N ALA A 71 -4.89 -4.00 3.14
CA ALA A 71 -4.48 -5.22 3.83
C ALA A 71 -5.65 -5.87 4.60
N ASP A 72 -6.43 -5.08 5.34
CA ASP A 72 -7.61 -5.52 6.05
C ASP A 72 -8.70 -6.06 5.11
N GLN A 73 -8.93 -5.39 3.98
CA GLN A 73 -9.91 -5.82 2.99
C GLN A 73 -9.52 -7.12 2.31
N VAL A 74 -8.23 -7.31 1.99
CA VAL A 74 -7.71 -8.58 1.46
C VAL A 74 -7.87 -9.69 2.48
N ASN A 75 -7.49 -9.46 3.73
CA ASN A 75 -7.64 -10.46 4.79
C ASN A 75 -9.10 -10.91 4.93
N LYS A 76 -10.04 -9.96 5.02
CA LYS A 76 -11.48 -10.24 5.12
C LYS A 76 -12.01 -10.94 3.87
N GLY A 77 -11.69 -10.43 2.68
CA GLY A 77 -12.18 -10.96 1.40
C GLY A 77 -11.65 -12.35 1.08
N THR A 78 -10.49 -12.71 1.60
CA THR A 78 -9.88 -14.04 1.47
C THR A 78 -10.14 -14.96 2.66
N GLN A 79 -11.03 -14.56 3.58
CA GLN A 79 -11.36 -15.33 4.78
C GLN A 79 -10.12 -15.71 5.62
N GLY A 80 -9.18 -14.78 5.76
CA GLY A 80 -7.95 -14.94 6.53
C GLY A 80 -6.84 -15.73 5.84
N ARG A 81 -7.01 -16.18 4.59
CA ARG A 81 -5.96 -16.92 3.85
C ARG A 81 -4.71 -16.08 3.59
N TYR A 82 -4.86 -14.79 3.38
CA TYR A 82 -3.75 -13.85 3.21
C TYR A 82 -3.78 -12.80 4.31
N GLN A 83 -2.65 -12.65 4.99
CA GLN A 83 -2.41 -11.59 5.97
C GLN A 83 -1.26 -10.71 5.47
N ILE A 84 -1.52 -9.43 5.24
CA ILE A 84 -0.53 -8.48 4.76
C ILE A 84 -0.02 -7.64 5.93
N GLU A 85 1.28 -7.70 6.17
CA GLU A 85 1.99 -6.83 7.11
C GLU A 85 2.56 -5.63 6.37
N VAL A 86 2.17 -4.42 6.79
CA VAL A 86 2.61 -3.16 6.17
C VAL A 86 3.83 -2.61 6.92
N PHE A 87 4.98 -2.66 6.27
CA PHE A 87 6.25 -2.08 6.75
C PHE A 87 6.33 -0.62 6.31
N SER A 88 5.80 0.26 7.14
CA SER A 88 5.75 1.70 6.92
C SER A 88 7.12 2.38 7.14
N ASN A 89 7.19 3.68 6.81
CA ASN A 89 8.33 4.54 7.09
C ASN A 89 9.67 3.99 6.54
N ALA A 90 9.65 3.35 5.36
CA ALA A 90 10.82 2.75 4.72
C ALA A 90 11.69 1.91 5.69
N THR A 91 11.07 1.13 6.59
CA THR A 91 11.80 0.32 7.60
C THR A 91 12.61 -0.80 6.98
N LEU A 92 12.26 -1.26 5.78
CA LEU A 92 13.00 -2.28 5.03
C LEU A 92 14.06 -1.71 4.09
N GLY A 93 14.17 -0.39 3.97
CA GLY A 93 15.10 0.31 3.09
C GLY A 93 14.42 1.41 2.28
N ASP A 94 15.21 2.16 1.50
CA ASP A 94 14.71 3.20 0.60
C ASP A 94 13.97 2.62 -0.62
N GLN A 95 13.34 3.49 -1.42
CA GLN A 95 12.50 3.02 -2.52
C GLN A 95 13.27 2.28 -3.61
N PRO A 96 14.46 2.69 -4.08
CA PRO A 96 15.23 1.90 -5.04
C PRO A 96 15.52 0.47 -4.57
N LYS A 97 15.84 0.30 -3.27
CA LYS A 97 16.02 -1.02 -2.66
C LYS A 97 14.70 -1.80 -2.64
N ALA A 98 13.61 -1.18 -2.22
CA ALA A 98 12.30 -1.83 -2.18
C ALA A 98 11.81 -2.28 -3.56
N VAL A 99 12.11 -1.53 -4.63
CA VAL A 99 11.85 -1.94 -6.02
C VAL A 99 12.57 -3.25 -6.35
N GLN A 100 13.84 -3.41 -5.92
CA GLN A 100 14.57 -4.67 -6.13
C GLN A 100 14.01 -5.81 -5.27
N MET A 101 13.65 -5.53 -4.02
CA MET A 101 13.04 -6.51 -3.11
C MET A 101 11.72 -7.05 -3.66
N LEU A 102 10.89 -6.20 -4.30
CA LEU A 102 9.65 -6.65 -4.93
C LEU A 102 9.92 -7.53 -6.17
N LYS A 103 10.93 -7.16 -6.96
CA LYS A 103 11.36 -7.97 -8.13
C LYS A 103 11.90 -9.33 -7.72
N SER A 104 12.67 -9.40 -6.64
CA SER A 104 13.25 -10.65 -6.13
C SER A 104 12.24 -11.51 -5.34
N GLY A 105 11.07 -10.95 -4.97
CA GLY A 105 10.08 -11.64 -4.12
C GLY A 105 10.43 -11.62 -2.63
N GLU A 106 11.36 -10.77 -2.20
CA GLU A 106 11.65 -10.54 -0.78
C GLU A 106 10.50 -9.79 -0.08
N ILE A 107 9.79 -8.94 -0.83
CA ILE A 107 8.49 -8.40 -0.45
C ILE A 107 7.45 -8.73 -1.52
N ASP A 108 6.18 -8.75 -1.14
CA ASP A 108 5.08 -9.20 -1.98
C ASP A 108 4.33 -8.04 -2.63
N LEU A 109 4.22 -6.93 -1.89
CA LEU A 109 3.50 -5.72 -2.29
C LEU A 109 4.32 -4.49 -1.93
N ALA A 110 4.03 -3.40 -2.62
CA ALA A 110 4.58 -2.09 -2.27
C ALA A 110 3.67 -0.98 -2.79
N GLU A 111 3.83 0.19 -2.19
CA GLU A 111 3.44 1.45 -2.80
C GLU A 111 4.71 2.17 -3.24
N PHE A 112 4.72 2.65 -4.48
CA PHE A 112 5.88 3.33 -5.05
C PHE A 112 5.50 4.68 -5.65
N SER A 113 6.28 5.71 -5.32
CA SER A 113 6.30 6.95 -6.09
C SER A 113 6.79 6.69 -7.51
N SER A 114 6.12 7.26 -8.51
CA SER A 114 6.43 7.03 -9.92
C SER A 114 7.82 7.49 -10.36
N GLY A 115 8.41 8.48 -9.67
CA GLY A 115 9.75 8.97 -10.00
C GLY A 115 10.81 7.88 -9.93
N PRO A 116 11.19 7.39 -8.74
CA PRO A 116 12.16 6.30 -8.61
C PRO A 116 11.73 4.99 -9.28
N LEU A 117 10.41 4.72 -9.38
CA LEU A 117 9.92 3.55 -10.10
C LEU A 117 10.18 3.64 -11.60
N SER A 118 10.19 4.85 -12.18
CA SER A 118 10.43 5.07 -13.59
C SER A 118 11.87 4.73 -14.04
N ASP A 119 12.83 4.75 -13.14
CA ASP A 119 14.20 4.33 -13.43
C ASP A 119 14.27 2.80 -13.63
N ALA A 120 13.39 2.05 -12.97
CA ALA A 120 13.24 0.60 -13.17
C ALA A 120 12.29 0.26 -14.33
N VAL A 121 11.37 1.17 -14.69
CA VAL A 121 10.34 1.00 -15.73
C VAL A 121 10.25 2.26 -16.59
N PRO A 122 11.16 2.46 -17.55
CA PRO A 122 11.26 3.70 -18.34
C PRO A 122 9.95 4.11 -19.02
N GLY A 123 9.07 3.16 -19.33
CA GLY A 123 7.78 3.44 -19.97
C GLY A 123 6.81 4.32 -19.18
N ILE A 124 7.07 4.54 -17.87
CA ILE A 124 6.26 5.45 -17.03
C ILE A 124 6.97 6.78 -16.72
N LYS A 125 8.19 7.00 -17.24
CA LYS A 125 8.98 8.21 -16.96
C LYS A 125 8.23 9.51 -17.30
N VAL A 126 7.43 9.48 -18.35
CA VAL A 126 6.59 10.61 -18.79
C VAL A 126 5.65 11.13 -17.70
N LEU A 127 5.20 10.27 -16.77
CA LEU A 127 4.30 10.66 -15.67
C LEU A 127 4.92 11.68 -14.70
N ASN A 128 6.24 11.88 -14.76
CA ASN A 128 6.98 12.78 -13.90
C ASN A 128 7.51 14.02 -14.63
N LEU A 129 7.08 14.26 -15.88
CA LEU A 129 7.44 15.47 -16.60
C LEU A 129 6.83 16.68 -15.90
N PRO A 130 7.61 17.77 -15.77
CA PRO A 130 7.09 18.99 -15.19
C PRO A 130 5.85 19.50 -15.96
N PHE A 131 4.83 19.90 -15.21
CA PHE A 131 3.59 20.51 -15.70
C PHE A 131 2.76 19.65 -16.65
N LEU A 132 3.01 18.34 -16.69
CA LEU A 132 2.19 17.41 -17.48
C LEU A 132 0.73 17.42 -17.02
N PHE A 133 0.51 17.41 -15.72
CA PHE A 133 -0.82 17.50 -15.11
C PHE A 133 -1.00 18.83 -14.39
N THR A 134 -2.16 19.46 -14.55
CA THR A 134 -2.51 20.71 -13.87
C THR A 134 -2.83 20.52 -12.39
N ASP A 135 -3.40 19.37 -12.07
CA ASP A 135 -3.84 18.99 -10.73
C ASP A 135 -4.11 17.48 -10.66
N SER A 136 -4.39 16.98 -9.46
CA SER A 136 -4.71 15.55 -9.23
C SER A 136 -5.98 15.11 -9.96
N ALA A 137 -6.99 15.97 -10.09
CA ALA A 137 -8.21 15.61 -10.81
C ALA A 137 -7.95 15.44 -12.31
N HIS A 138 -7.10 16.29 -12.91
CA HIS A 138 -6.62 16.10 -14.27
C HIS A 138 -5.85 14.78 -14.41
N MET A 139 -4.91 14.52 -13.53
CA MET A 139 -4.13 13.28 -13.52
C MET A 139 -5.02 12.04 -13.49
N PHE A 140 -5.98 11.99 -12.57
CA PHE A 140 -6.85 10.80 -12.42
C PHE A 140 -7.87 10.64 -13.56
N ARG A 141 -8.34 11.71 -14.20
CA ARG A 141 -9.14 11.55 -15.43
C ARG A 141 -8.43 10.73 -16.51
N HIS A 142 -7.10 10.76 -16.52
CA HIS A 142 -6.30 9.98 -17.46
C HIS A 142 -5.88 8.61 -16.90
N LEU A 143 -5.47 8.56 -15.61
CA LEU A 143 -4.98 7.33 -15.00
C LEU A 143 -6.11 6.32 -14.64
N ASP A 144 -7.33 6.79 -14.46
CA ASP A 144 -8.50 5.91 -14.26
C ASP A 144 -9.07 5.36 -15.59
N GLY A 145 -8.46 5.70 -16.72
CA GLY A 145 -8.87 5.28 -18.05
C GLY A 145 -7.77 4.54 -18.81
N LYS A 146 -7.92 4.52 -20.15
CA LYS A 146 -7.03 3.81 -21.08
C LYS A 146 -5.54 4.13 -20.92
N LEU A 147 -5.21 5.36 -20.53
CA LEU A 147 -3.81 5.73 -20.30
C LEU A 147 -3.23 5.01 -19.09
N GLY A 148 -3.99 4.95 -17.98
CA GLY A 148 -3.57 4.20 -16.79
C GLY A 148 -3.46 2.71 -17.04
N GLU A 149 -4.36 2.11 -17.84
CA GLU A 149 -4.28 0.72 -18.28
C GLU A 149 -2.98 0.47 -19.07
N ARG A 150 -2.60 1.41 -19.95
CA ARG A 150 -1.36 1.32 -20.73
C ARG A 150 -0.11 1.37 -19.84
N PHE A 151 -0.09 2.26 -18.84
CA PHE A 151 1.00 2.32 -17.87
C PHE A 151 1.03 1.08 -16.97
N ALA A 152 -0.12 0.59 -16.54
CA ALA A 152 -0.22 -0.65 -15.79
C ALA A 152 0.32 -1.86 -16.59
N ALA A 153 0.09 -1.89 -17.92
CA ALA A 153 0.67 -2.91 -18.80
C ALA A 153 2.20 -2.82 -18.88
N ASN A 154 2.76 -1.60 -18.97
CA ASN A 154 4.22 -1.40 -18.93
C ASN A 154 4.81 -1.90 -17.60
N LEU A 155 4.18 -1.56 -16.47
CA LEU A 155 4.57 -2.00 -15.14
C LEU A 155 4.48 -3.53 -15.02
N LYS A 156 3.40 -4.13 -15.52
CA LYS A 156 3.22 -5.59 -15.51
C LYS A 156 4.32 -6.30 -16.30
N GLY A 157 4.72 -5.75 -17.45
CA GLY A 157 5.84 -6.27 -18.25
C GLY A 157 7.18 -6.25 -17.50
N ALA A 158 7.34 -5.35 -16.53
CA ALA A 158 8.51 -5.24 -15.66
C ALA A 158 8.38 -6.00 -14.32
N GLY A 159 7.30 -6.73 -14.11
CA GLY A 159 7.07 -7.55 -12.91
C GLY A 159 6.21 -6.91 -11.82
N PHE A 160 5.58 -5.78 -12.10
CA PHE A 160 4.74 -5.04 -11.15
C PHE A 160 3.27 -5.01 -11.61
N VAL A 161 2.38 -5.66 -10.91
CA VAL A 161 0.94 -5.62 -11.22
C VAL A 161 0.29 -4.49 -10.43
N VAL A 162 -0.22 -3.49 -11.12
CA VAL A 162 -0.88 -2.32 -10.49
C VAL A 162 -2.26 -2.74 -9.97
N LEU A 163 -2.53 -2.42 -8.71
CA LEU A 163 -3.82 -2.62 -8.05
C LEU A 163 -4.60 -1.30 -7.89
N GLY A 164 -3.90 -0.17 -7.90
CA GLY A 164 -4.50 1.15 -7.81
C GLY A 164 -3.48 2.28 -7.99
N TRP A 165 -3.96 3.41 -8.51
CA TRP A 165 -3.20 4.64 -8.60
C TRP A 165 -3.54 5.55 -7.42
N TYR A 166 -2.52 5.94 -6.67
CA TYR A 166 -2.58 6.83 -5.52
C TYR A 166 -2.12 8.23 -5.90
N ASP A 167 -2.41 9.20 -5.07
CA ASP A 167 -2.01 10.60 -5.26
C ASP A 167 -0.71 10.89 -4.51
N GLY A 168 0.36 11.21 -5.21
CA GLY A 168 1.60 11.74 -4.63
C GLY A 168 1.60 13.27 -4.54
N GLY A 169 0.52 13.91 -5.01
CA GLY A 169 0.26 15.33 -4.92
C GLY A 169 1.10 16.23 -5.80
N ALA A 170 0.74 17.52 -5.76
CA ALA A 170 1.48 18.58 -6.41
C ALA A 170 2.74 18.92 -5.60
N ARG A 171 3.87 18.93 -6.28
CA ARG A 171 5.20 19.14 -5.71
C ARG A 171 5.66 20.57 -5.93
N SER A 172 6.25 21.17 -4.90
CA SER A 172 6.74 22.54 -4.90
C SER A 172 8.10 22.60 -4.22
N PHE A 173 8.88 23.65 -4.49
CA PHE A 173 10.17 23.86 -3.84
C PHE A 173 9.97 24.49 -2.46
N TYR A 174 10.81 24.10 -1.51
CA TYR A 174 10.93 24.74 -0.19
C TYR A 174 12.40 24.80 0.24
N CYS A 175 12.78 25.93 0.85
CA CYS A 175 14.18 26.26 1.09
C CYS A 175 14.44 26.71 2.53
N ALA A 176 15.67 26.41 3.00
CA ALA A 176 16.26 26.94 4.20
C ALA A 176 17.25 28.06 3.81
N GLY A 177 17.17 29.22 4.48
CA GLY A 177 18.07 30.34 4.23
C GLY A 177 17.94 31.04 2.87
N ARG A 178 16.99 30.60 2.03
CA ARG A 178 16.65 31.20 0.74
C ARG A 178 15.15 31.43 0.67
N SER A 179 14.73 32.45 -0.06
CA SER A 179 13.31 32.79 -0.26
C SER A 179 13.04 33.01 -1.73
N PRO A 180 13.01 31.93 -2.56
CA PRO A 180 12.80 32.05 -3.98
C PRO A 180 11.40 32.58 -4.28
N SER A 181 11.32 33.50 -5.23
CA SER A 181 10.08 34.09 -5.74
C SER A 181 9.86 33.80 -7.23
N ASN A 182 10.88 33.29 -7.90
CA ASN A 182 10.85 32.79 -9.27
C ASN A 182 11.85 31.65 -9.45
N LEU A 183 11.79 30.92 -10.57
CA LEU A 183 12.64 29.76 -10.81
C LEU A 183 14.14 30.09 -10.90
N ARG A 184 14.50 31.30 -11.34
CA ARG A 184 15.91 31.73 -11.44
C ARG A 184 16.57 31.91 -10.07
N ASP A 185 15.78 32.17 -9.01
CA ASP A 185 16.27 32.27 -7.64
C ASP A 185 16.75 30.94 -7.10
N LEU A 186 16.45 29.82 -7.79
CA LEU A 186 16.93 28.48 -7.46
C LEU A 186 18.33 28.19 -8.02
N ALA A 187 18.84 29.03 -8.95
CA ALA A 187 20.16 28.83 -9.55
C ALA A 187 21.26 28.73 -8.48
N GLY A 188 22.17 27.77 -8.64
CA GLY A 188 23.25 27.49 -7.72
C GLY A 188 22.84 26.82 -6.40
N ALA A 189 21.54 26.67 -6.10
CA ALA A 189 21.08 26.01 -4.89
C ALA A 189 21.36 24.50 -4.93
N SER A 190 21.73 23.91 -3.80
CA SER A 190 21.77 22.46 -3.62
C SER A 190 20.34 21.98 -3.30
N ILE A 191 19.69 21.33 -4.27
CA ILE A 191 18.29 20.96 -4.17
C ILE A 191 18.16 19.45 -4.02
N ARG A 192 17.63 19.00 -2.90
CA ARG A 192 17.29 17.59 -2.73
C ARG A 192 16.14 17.20 -3.67
N VAL A 193 16.33 16.08 -4.35
CA VAL A 193 15.33 15.42 -5.17
C VAL A 193 15.15 13.97 -4.77
N GLN A 194 14.10 13.34 -5.28
CA GLN A 194 13.96 11.89 -5.21
C GLN A 194 15.14 11.22 -5.94
N GLN A 195 15.47 9.98 -5.55
CA GLN A 195 16.47 9.15 -6.21
C GLN A 195 15.94 8.69 -7.58
N SER A 196 15.86 9.63 -8.52
CA SER A 196 15.32 9.43 -9.86
C SER A 196 15.95 10.39 -10.86
N GLU A 197 16.36 9.85 -12.01
CA GLU A 197 17.04 10.59 -13.08
C GLU A 197 16.23 11.78 -13.56
N ILE A 198 14.90 11.64 -13.75
CA ILE A 198 14.09 12.74 -14.28
C ILE A 198 14.06 13.95 -13.35
N PHE A 199 14.05 13.73 -12.01
CA PHE A 199 14.13 14.83 -11.05
C PHE A 199 15.53 15.45 -10.97
N VAL A 200 16.57 14.65 -11.18
CA VAL A 200 17.94 15.15 -11.30
C VAL A 200 18.07 16.07 -12.51
N GLU A 201 17.59 15.64 -13.67
CA GLU A 201 17.66 16.46 -14.89
C GLU A 201 16.79 17.71 -14.78
N MET A 202 15.59 17.63 -14.20
CA MET A 202 14.75 18.79 -13.94
C MET A 202 15.48 19.87 -13.14
N VAL A 203 16.19 19.50 -12.09
CA VAL A 203 16.93 20.48 -11.25
C VAL A 203 18.14 21.04 -11.98
N LYS A 204 18.84 20.27 -12.81
CA LYS A 204 19.93 20.78 -13.67
C LYS A 204 19.45 21.87 -14.63
N LEU A 205 18.24 21.72 -15.20
CA LEU A 205 17.65 22.72 -16.09
C LEU A 205 17.35 24.06 -15.42
N LEU A 206 17.37 24.09 -14.07
CA LEU A 206 17.23 25.31 -13.26
C LEU A 206 18.58 25.94 -12.91
N ASP A 207 19.70 25.49 -13.51
CA ASP A 207 21.06 25.86 -13.13
C ASP A 207 21.37 25.62 -11.64
N ALA A 208 20.64 24.66 -11.02
CA ALA A 208 20.80 24.25 -9.64
C ALA A 208 21.56 22.92 -9.53
N LYS A 209 21.98 22.57 -8.32
CA LYS A 209 22.75 21.34 -8.02
C LYS A 209 21.79 20.27 -7.48
N PRO A 210 21.43 19.21 -8.24
CA PRO A 210 20.60 18.15 -7.73
C PRO A 210 21.34 17.29 -6.71
N VAL A 211 20.68 16.98 -5.60
CA VAL A 211 21.20 16.12 -4.54
C VAL A 211 20.17 14.96 -4.33
N PRO A 212 20.32 13.84 -5.01
CA PRO A 212 19.42 12.70 -4.83
C PRO A 212 19.67 12.05 -3.47
N LEU A 213 18.73 12.21 -2.54
CA LEU A 213 18.80 11.63 -1.20
C LEU A 213 17.57 10.79 -0.88
N PRO A 214 17.72 9.68 -0.13
CA PRO A 214 16.62 8.96 0.47
C PRO A 214 15.68 9.89 1.24
N PHE A 215 14.38 9.57 1.23
CA PHE A 215 13.37 10.43 1.86
C PHE A 215 13.65 10.71 3.35
N LYS A 216 14.12 9.70 4.09
CA LYS A 216 14.46 9.82 5.50
C LYS A 216 15.67 10.73 5.80
N GLU A 217 16.52 10.96 4.82
CA GLU A 217 17.77 11.72 5.01
C GLU A 217 17.62 13.22 4.77
N VAL A 218 16.45 13.65 4.27
CA VAL A 218 16.23 15.05 3.87
C VAL A 218 16.38 16.01 5.06
N MET A 219 15.80 15.68 6.22
CA MET A 219 15.96 16.52 7.42
C MET A 219 17.43 16.67 7.81
N ALA A 220 18.16 15.57 7.87
CA ALA A 220 19.59 15.59 8.17
C ALA A 220 20.40 16.34 7.09
N GLY A 221 19.94 16.31 5.84
CA GLY A 221 20.52 17.09 4.75
C GLY A 221 20.43 18.61 5.00
N PHE A 222 19.28 19.09 5.47
CA PHE A 222 19.10 20.48 5.89
C PHE A 222 19.91 20.83 7.14
N GLU A 223 19.89 20.00 8.16
CA GLU A 223 20.63 20.22 9.43
C GLU A 223 22.14 20.35 9.21
N LYS A 224 22.69 19.56 8.27
CA LYS A 224 24.11 19.57 7.93
C LYS A 224 24.49 20.64 6.90
N GLY A 225 23.52 21.39 6.35
CA GLY A 225 23.75 22.32 5.25
C GLY A 225 24.19 21.64 3.95
N ALA A 226 23.92 20.35 3.78
CA ALA A 226 24.20 19.62 2.54
C ALA A 226 23.22 19.97 1.42
N ILE A 227 22.04 20.47 1.78
CA ILE A 227 21.02 20.95 0.87
C ILE A 227 20.50 22.32 1.33
N ASP A 228 20.25 23.21 0.36
CA ASP A 228 19.60 24.51 0.58
C ASP A 228 18.09 24.38 0.47
N CYS A 229 17.64 23.55 -0.47
CA CYS A 229 16.23 23.37 -0.82
C CYS A 229 15.91 21.89 -0.99
N ALA A 230 14.61 21.60 -0.99
CA ALA A 230 14.06 20.35 -1.45
C ALA A 230 12.74 20.61 -2.19
N GLU A 231 12.23 19.59 -2.86
CA GLU A 231 10.94 19.65 -3.52
C GLU A 231 10.07 18.47 -3.09
N ASN A 232 8.80 18.74 -2.78
CA ASN A 232 7.83 17.72 -2.42
C ASN A 232 6.41 18.32 -2.32
N ASN A 233 5.42 17.45 -1.99
CA ASN A 233 4.06 17.83 -1.67
C ASN A 233 3.92 18.36 -0.24
N MET A 234 2.83 19.05 0.07
CA MET A 234 2.59 19.67 1.38
C MET A 234 2.41 18.66 2.52
N PRO A 235 1.67 17.55 2.36
CA PRO A 235 1.62 16.50 3.38
C PRO A 235 2.98 15.95 3.79
N SER A 236 3.88 15.72 2.83
CA SER A 236 5.25 15.27 3.11
C SER A 236 6.07 16.34 3.83
N TYR A 237 6.02 17.58 3.35
CA TYR A 237 6.70 18.73 3.97
C TYR A 237 6.34 18.90 5.44
N GLU A 238 5.06 18.69 5.78
CA GLU A 238 4.57 18.78 7.16
C GLU A 238 4.90 17.53 7.96
N ALA A 239 4.58 16.32 7.45
CA ALA A 239 4.71 15.07 8.20
C ALA A 239 6.19 14.74 8.57
N THR A 240 7.14 15.16 7.73
CA THR A 240 8.59 14.98 8.00
C THR A 240 9.21 16.09 8.83
N GLY A 241 8.46 17.16 9.09
CA GLY A 241 8.95 18.31 9.85
C GLY A 241 9.92 19.21 9.07
N HIS A 242 10.04 19.07 7.74
CA HIS A 242 10.95 19.89 6.93
C HIS A 242 10.68 21.39 7.09
N TYR A 243 9.42 21.77 7.34
CA TYR A 243 9.00 23.15 7.61
C TYR A 243 9.71 23.80 8.81
N LYS A 244 10.31 23.03 9.72
CA LYS A 244 11.05 23.57 10.87
C LYS A 244 12.31 24.30 10.45
N LEU A 245 12.96 23.84 9.39
CA LEU A 245 14.20 24.38 8.85
C LEU A 245 13.98 25.15 7.53
N ALA A 246 13.21 24.60 6.60
CA ALA A 246 12.96 25.16 5.29
C ALA A 246 11.60 25.86 5.27
N LYS A 247 11.56 27.11 5.75
CA LYS A 247 10.31 27.85 5.96
C LYS A 247 9.79 28.57 4.72
N SER A 248 10.61 28.79 3.70
CA SER A 248 10.18 29.45 2.48
C SER A 248 9.71 28.41 1.46
N VAL A 249 8.44 28.46 1.10
CA VAL A 249 7.80 27.56 0.13
C VAL A 249 7.48 28.32 -1.13
N TYR A 250 8.16 28.02 -2.21
CA TYR A 250 7.83 28.52 -3.55
C TYR A 250 6.86 27.55 -4.22
N VAL A 251 5.59 27.92 -4.25
CA VAL A 251 4.49 27.06 -4.71
C VAL A 251 4.47 27.04 -6.24
N THR A 252 5.22 26.12 -6.81
CA THR A 252 5.34 25.94 -8.26
C THR A 252 4.38 24.91 -8.81
N ASN A 253 3.99 23.91 -8.01
CA ASN A 253 3.21 22.74 -8.45
C ASN A 253 3.80 22.13 -9.74
N HIS A 254 5.12 22.10 -9.82
CA HIS A 254 5.86 21.76 -11.05
C HIS A 254 5.67 20.30 -11.48
N VAL A 255 5.36 19.39 -10.56
CA VAL A 255 5.00 18.00 -10.87
C VAL A 255 3.79 17.60 -10.03
N VAL A 256 2.78 17.03 -10.66
CA VAL A 256 1.72 16.28 -9.99
C VAL A 256 2.03 14.81 -10.21
N SER A 257 2.51 14.15 -9.16
CA SER A 257 3.11 12.82 -9.25
C SER A 257 2.12 11.74 -8.83
N PRO A 258 1.87 10.71 -9.65
CA PRO A 258 1.13 9.54 -9.18
C PRO A 258 2.02 8.61 -8.38
N GLU A 259 1.38 7.83 -7.53
CA GLU A 259 1.97 6.69 -6.84
C GLU A 259 1.20 5.42 -7.22
N ALA A 260 1.86 4.27 -7.16
CA ALA A 260 1.27 3.01 -7.58
C ALA A 260 1.28 2.00 -6.43
N LEU A 261 0.10 1.52 -6.03
CA LEU A 261 -0.02 0.31 -5.23
C LEU A 261 0.17 -0.89 -6.16
N VAL A 262 1.20 -1.68 -5.92
CA VAL A 262 1.58 -2.82 -6.77
C VAL A 262 1.75 -4.11 -5.98
N VAL A 263 1.49 -5.22 -6.65
CA VAL A 263 1.83 -6.56 -6.20
C VAL A 263 2.86 -7.17 -7.15
N SER A 264 3.77 -8.00 -6.63
CA SER A 264 4.75 -8.70 -7.46
C SER A 264 4.06 -9.65 -8.46
N ALA A 265 4.56 -9.71 -9.68
CA ALA A 265 4.04 -10.66 -10.67
C ALA A 265 4.17 -12.12 -10.20
N ALA A 266 5.19 -12.41 -9.35
CA ALA A 266 5.41 -13.72 -8.78
C ALA A 266 4.28 -14.13 -7.83
N LEU A 267 3.85 -13.25 -6.91
CA LEU A 267 2.68 -13.49 -6.07
C LEU A 267 1.41 -13.54 -6.91
N TRP A 268 1.24 -12.56 -7.81
CA TRP A 268 0.05 -12.47 -8.66
C TRP A 268 -0.21 -13.75 -9.45
N GLY A 269 0.86 -14.38 -9.97
CA GLY A 269 0.78 -15.66 -10.69
C GLY A 269 0.30 -16.82 -9.84
N LYS A 270 0.53 -16.77 -8.51
CA LYS A 270 0.12 -17.82 -7.55
C LYS A 270 -1.32 -17.65 -7.04
N LEU A 271 -1.90 -16.44 -7.16
CA LEU A 271 -3.26 -16.18 -6.70
C LEU A 271 -4.27 -16.89 -7.60
N THR A 272 -5.34 -17.44 -6.99
CA THR A 272 -6.51 -17.90 -7.73
C THR A 272 -7.22 -16.72 -8.40
N GLU A 273 -8.08 -16.98 -9.37
CA GLU A 273 -8.87 -15.94 -10.02
C GLU A 273 -9.76 -15.18 -9.00
N ALA A 274 -10.37 -15.93 -8.08
CA ALA A 274 -11.17 -15.35 -6.99
C ALA A 274 -10.33 -14.44 -6.09
N ASP A 275 -9.11 -14.85 -5.72
CA ASP A 275 -8.22 -14.03 -4.91
C ASP A 275 -7.73 -12.80 -5.66
N ARG A 276 -7.38 -12.93 -6.95
CA ARG A 276 -7.02 -11.78 -7.79
C ARG A 276 -8.13 -10.74 -7.81
N LYS A 277 -9.39 -11.18 -7.89
CA LYS A 277 -10.54 -10.28 -7.83
C LYS A 277 -10.63 -9.56 -6.49
N VAL A 278 -10.42 -10.26 -5.37
CA VAL A 278 -10.38 -9.64 -4.04
C VAL A 278 -9.29 -8.57 -3.95
N PHE A 279 -8.07 -8.88 -4.43
CA PHE A 279 -6.96 -7.93 -4.44
C PHE A 279 -7.25 -6.71 -5.31
N GLN A 280 -7.82 -6.90 -6.51
CA GLN A 280 -8.19 -5.80 -7.39
C GLN A 280 -9.26 -4.91 -6.78
N ASP A 281 -10.36 -5.50 -6.28
CA ASP A 281 -11.46 -4.77 -5.66
C ASP A 281 -10.99 -4.00 -4.42
N ALA A 282 -10.12 -4.60 -3.60
CA ALA A 282 -9.50 -3.94 -2.45
C ALA A 282 -8.57 -2.80 -2.89
N GLY A 283 -7.79 -3.00 -3.97
CA GLY A 283 -6.91 -1.98 -4.55
C GLY A 283 -7.70 -0.75 -5.00
N VAL A 284 -8.77 -0.95 -5.74
CA VAL A 284 -9.65 0.16 -6.18
C VAL A 284 -10.23 0.92 -4.99
N ARG A 285 -10.78 0.20 -4.00
CA ARG A 285 -11.36 0.85 -2.80
C ARG A 285 -10.32 1.60 -1.99
N SER A 286 -9.11 1.05 -1.86
CA SER A 286 -8.03 1.72 -1.14
C SER A 286 -7.55 2.98 -1.89
N ALA A 287 -7.52 2.96 -3.23
CA ALA A 287 -7.19 4.14 -4.02
C ALA A 287 -8.21 5.26 -3.83
N LEU A 288 -9.49 4.95 -3.80
CA LEU A 288 -10.55 5.93 -3.54
C LEU A 288 -10.44 6.51 -2.11
N LEU A 289 -10.22 5.65 -1.11
CA LEU A 289 -10.00 6.09 0.28
C LEU A 289 -8.76 6.99 0.38
N MET A 290 -7.66 6.61 -0.28
CA MET A 290 -6.43 7.38 -0.28
C MET A 290 -6.66 8.80 -0.81
N ARG A 291 -7.35 8.94 -1.95
CA ARG A 291 -7.67 10.24 -2.55
C ARG A 291 -8.53 11.11 -1.64
N GLU A 292 -9.50 10.51 -0.94
CA GLU A 292 -10.31 11.22 0.06
C GLU A 292 -9.46 11.75 1.23
N LEU A 293 -8.64 10.87 1.82
CA LEU A 293 -7.72 11.23 2.90
C LEU A 293 -6.72 12.29 2.46
N TRP A 294 -6.23 12.18 1.22
CA TRP A 294 -5.26 13.12 0.63
C TRP A 294 -5.83 14.53 0.50
N ASN A 295 -7.00 14.67 -0.08
CA ASN A 295 -7.64 15.97 -0.26
C ASN A 295 -7.82 16.73 1.07
N LYS A 296 -8.20 16.00 2.14
CA LYS A 296 -8.29 16.56 3.49
C LYS A 296 -6.90 16.96 4.02
N ARG A 297 -5.90 16.10 3.80
CA ARG A 297 -4.57 16.25 4.38
C ARG A 297 -3.78 17.42 3.76
N VAL A 298 -3.92 17.67 2.47
CA VAL A 298 -3.21 18.78 1.78
C VAL A 298 -3.53 20.13 2.41
N ALA A 299 -4.82 20.44 2.59
CA ALA A 299 -5.25 21.70 3.20
C ALA A 299 -4.79 21.82 4.66
N GLN A 300 -4.92 20.74 5.44
CA GLN A 300 -4.48 20.67 6.83
C GLN A 300 -2.97 20.90 6.99
N ALA A 301 -2.16 20.26 6.13
CA ALA A 301 -0.72 20.41 6.16
C ALA A 301 -0.27 21.83 5.83
N GLN A 302 -0.89 22.46 4.84
CA GLN A 302 -0.59 23.85 4.48
C GLN A 302 -0.96 24.80 5.62
N GLU A 303 -2.12 24.66 6.22
CA GLU A 303 -2.57 25.48 7.35
C GLU A 303 -1.67 25.28 8.59
N ALA A 304 -1.35 24.01 8.93
CA ALA A 304 -0.51 23.69 10.08
C ALA A 304 0.89 24.30 9.94
N THR A 305 1.51 24.18 8.75
CA THR A 305 2.85 24.70 8.52
C THR A 305 2.88 26.23 8.42
N ALA A 306 1.82 26.86 7.88
CA ALA A 306 1.68 28.34 7.91
C ALA A 306 1.62 28.89 9.34
N LYS A 307 0.86 28.24 10.23
CA LYS A 307 0.81 28.58 11.67
C LYS A 307 2.16 28.44 12.36
N GLN A 308 3.06 27.61 11.82
CA GLN A 308 4.43 27.41 12.31
C GLN A 308 5.46 28.34 11.62
N GLY A 309 5.00 29.30 10.83
CA GLY A 309 5.84 30.33 10.21
C GLY A 309 6.34 30.00 8.80
N SER A 310 5.79 28.97 8.13
CA SER A 310 6.06 28.75 6.73
C SER A 310 5.46 29.88 5.86
N GLN A 311 6.25 30.40 4.95
CA GLN A 311 5.87 31.47 4.02
C GLN A 311 5.62 30.87 2.63
N PHE A 312 4.42 31.04 2.09
CA PHE A 312 4.03 30.51 0.80
C PHE A 312 4.05 31.61 -0.26
N VAL A 313 4.99 31.52 -1.18
CA VAL A 313 5.11 32.42 -2.31
C VAL A 313 4.48 31.78 -3.53
N ARG A 314 3.43 32.41 -4.06
CA ARG A 314 2.73 32.01 -5.27
C ARG A 314 2.95 33.07 -6.33
N VAL A 315 3.96 32.89 -7.17
CA VAL A 315 4.19 33.77 -8.32
C VAL A 315 4.08 32.95 -9.58
N ILE A 316 3.20 33.36 -10.46
CA ILE A 316 3.14 32.87 -11.83
C ILE A 316 4.21 33.64 -12.62
N ASP A 317 5.44 33.11 -12.64
CA ASP A 317 6.53 33.68 -13.41
C ASP A 317 6.35 33.28 -14.88
N PRO A 318 6.40 34.26 -15.83
CA PRO A 318 6.41 33.98 -17.28
C PRO A 318 7.54 33.05 -17.72
N ALA A 319 8.67 33.01 -17.02
CA ALA A 319 9.75 32.06 -17.27
C ALA A 319 9.36 30.60 -16.95
N SER A 320 8.51 30.39 -15.95
CA SER A 320 7.93 29.07 -15.62
C SER A 320 7.07 28.55 -16.77
N MET A 321 6.33 29.43 -17.46
CA MET A 321 5.57 29.05 -18.66
C MET A 321 6.48 28.69 -19.84
N LYS A 322 7.65 29.32 -19.98
CA LYS A 322 8.61 28.99 -21.06
C LYS A 322 9.30 27.64 -20.80
N LEU A 323 9.59 27.27 -19.54
CA LEU A 323 10.10 25.93 -19.20
C LEU A 323 9.09 24.85 -19.55
N ASN A 324 7.78 25.11 -19.38
CA ASN A 324 6.70 24.21 -19.80
C ASN A 324 6.63 24.00 -21.32
N GLN A 325 7.05 24.99 -22.09
CA GLN A 325 7.02 24.93 -23.56
C GLN A 325 8.29 24.33 -24.15
N ALA A 326 9.40 24.33 -23.41
CA ALA A 326 10.68 23.77 -23.82
C ALA A 326 10.90 22.30 -23.41
N ALA A 327 10.09 21.78 -22.48
CA ALA A 327 10.08 20.38 -22.05
C ALA A 327 9.12 19.54 -22.89
#